data_60746d468d94ee81689eb9622a9b8667
#
_entry.id   60746d468d94ee81689eb9622a9b8667
#
_cell.length_a   1.000
_cell.length_b   1.000
_cell.length_c   1.000
_cell.angle_alpha   90.00
_cell.angle_beta   90.00
_cell.angle_gamma   90.00
#
_symmetry.space_group_name_H-M   'P 1'
#
loop_
_entity.id
_entity.type
_entity.pdbx_description
1 polymer ?
#
loop_
_entity_poly.entity_id
_entity_poly.type
_entity_poly.pdbx_seq_one_letter_code
_entity_poly.pdbx_strand_id
1 'polypeptide(L)'
;MRTLHPFTLLAVAAALPALAWILPAPGGGLATLLVALSLTLTPGASPGPAGTGISRSWRPGLVVFRTALFTAAPFWLFLLLLHDVRTTVAIGLRISTMVASFVWLAAVLAPDRLVEATVARGWSVTAAYLFAATLSAVPVLKARARRIVEAQRCRGLSPRGSVANRFRALRALALPLVLSALHEVDERTLALESRGLVSGARRTSLAPPPDRVVERVVRWGLLLLCLAALVRRLA
;
A
#
# COMPACT_ATOMS: atom_id res chain seq x y z
N MET A 1 4.95 1.98 -20.69
CA MET A 1 4.15 2.97 -19.93
C MET A 1 4.99 3.49 -18.79
N ARG A 2 5.10 4.82 -18.67
CA ARG A 2 6.03 5.50 -17.76
C ARG A 2 5.48 5.46 -16.34
N THR A 3 6.09 4.70 -15.47
CA THR A 3 5.69 4.62 -14.06
C THR A 3 6.33 5.76 -13.30
N LEU A 4 5.52 6.52 -12.57
CA LEU A 4 5.98 7.60 -11.70
C LEU A 4 6.91 7.07 -10.60
N HIS A 5 7.83 7.91 -10.17
CA HIS A 5 8.75 7.58 -9.08
C HIS A 5 7.97 7.35 -7.76
N PRO A 6 8.28 6.32 -6.96
CA PRO A 6 7.54 5.97 -5.74
C PRO A 6 7.38 7.13 -4.75
N PHE A 7 8.40 7.94 -4.58
CA PHE A 7 8.32 9.12 -3.70
C PHE A 7 7.39 10.21 -4.23
N THR A 8 7.18 10.30 -5.55
CA THR A 8 6.21 11.24 -6.11
C THR A 8 4.78 10.79 -5.82
N LEU A 9 4.52 9.47 -5.91
CA LEU A 9 3.24 8.89 -5.52
C LEU A 9 2.92 9.13 -4.04
N LEU A 10 3.91 8.93 -3.17
CA LEU A 10 3.78 9.23 -1.73
C LEU A 10 3.52 10.73 -1.47
N ALA A 11 4.26 11.61 -2.15
CA ALA A 11 4.08 13.06 -1.99
C ALA A 11 2.68 13.51 -2.42
N VAL A 12 2.17 13.00 -3.55
CA VAL A 12 0.80 13.31 -4.02
C VAL A 12 -0.23 12.78 -3.04
N ALA A 13 -0.09 11.52 -2.59
CA ALA A 13 -1.02 10.90 -1.67
C ALA A 13 -1.07 11.58 -0.29
N ALA A 14 0.03 12.17 0.17
CA ALA A 14 0.09 12.93 1.41
C ALA A 14 -0.40 14.38 1.24
N ALA A 15 -0.10 15.01 0.09
CA ALA A 15 -0.48 16.39 -0.17
C ALA A 15 -2.00 16.58 -0.31
N LEU A 16 -2.70 15.64 -0.95
CA LEU A 16 -4.15 15.75 -1.15
C LEU A 16 -4.95 15.86 0.15
N PRO A 17 -4.81 14.95 1.13
CA PRO A 17 -5.52 15.10 2.40
C PRO A 17 -5.02 16.32 3.21
N ALA A 18 -3.73 16.66 3.16
CA ALA A 18 -3.21 17.84 3.81
C ALA A 18 -3.89 19.13 3.27
N LEU A 19 -3.99 19.26 1.95
CA LEU A 19 -4.68 20.39 1.30
C LEU A 19 -6.18 20.40 1.62
N ALA A 20 -6.83 19.24 1.68
CA ALA A 20 -8.25 19.16 2.06
C ALA A 20 -8.53 19.70 3.47
N TRP A 21 -7.57 19.55 4.39
CA TRP A 21 -7.68 20.08 5.76
C TRP A 21 -7.31 21.55 5.89
N ILE A 22 -6.37 22.02 5.07
CA ILE A 22 -5.86 23.39 5.13
C ILE A 22 -6.80 24.36 4.40
N LEU A 23 -7.35 23.96 3.24
CA LEU A 23 -8.22 24.83 2.47
C LEU A 23 -9.60 25.03 3.14
N PRO A 24 -10.21 26.22 2.96
CA PRO A 24 -11.53 26.50 3.51
C PRO A 24 -12.60 25.58 2.90
N ALA A 25 -13.45 25.04 3.77
CA ALA A 25 -14.59 24.22 3.36
C ALA A 25 -15.74 25.10 2.83
N PRO A 26 -16.60 24.61 1.88
CA PRO A 26 -16.56 23.29 1.24
C PRO A 26 -15.73 23.22 -0.05
N GLY A 27 -15.35 24.37 -0.63
CA GLY A 27 -14.72 24.43 -1.96
C GLY A 27 -13.37 23.69 -2.04
N GLY A 28 -12.52 23.82 -1.01
CA GLY A 28 -11.24 23.14 -0.95
C GLY A 28 -11.38 21.61 -0.89
N GLY A 29 -12.35 21.12 -0.13
CA GLY A 29 -12.64 19.69 -0.07
C GLY A 29 -13.17 19.12 -1.38
N LEU A 30 -14.02 19.86 -2.10
CA LEU A 30 -14.49 19.45 -3.43
C LEU A 30 -13.35 19.39 -4.45
N ALA A 31 -12.49 20.41 -4.50
CA ALA A 31 -11.37 20.45 -5.43
C ALA A 31 -10.40 19.28 -5.21
N THR A 32 -10.04 19.01 -3.95
CA THR A 32 -9.12 17.90 -3.60
C THR A 32 -9.74 16.53 -3.84
N LEU A 33 -11.05 16.38 -3.61
CA LEU A 33 -11.77 15.15 -3.92
C LEU A 33 -11.84 14.89 -5.43
N LEU A 34 -12.12 15.91 -6.24
CA LEU A 34 -12.12 15.78 -7.71
C LEU A 34 -10.74 15.38 -8.24
N VAL A 35 -9.66 15.96 -7.69
CA VAL A 35 -8.30 15.55 -8.05
C VAL A 35 -8.02 14.11 -7.63
N ALA A 36 -8.36 13.72 -6.40
CA ALA A 36 -8.20 12.35 -5.95
C ALA A 36 -8.99 11.36 -6.82
N LEU A 37 -10.20 11.72 -7.21
CA LEU A 37 -11.06 10.91 -8.08
C LEU A 37 -10.48 10.82 -9.50
N SER A 38 -9.99 11.91 -10.07
CA SER A 38 -9.32 11.89 -11.39
C SER A 38 -8.09 11.00 -11.40
N LEU A 39 -7.32 10.97 -10.31
CA LEU A 39 -6.18 10.07 -10.14
C LEU A 39 -6.62 8.60 -10.08
N THR A 40 -7.77 8.28 -9.47
CA THR A 40 -8.29 6.90 -9.44
C THR A 40 -8.76 6.43 -10.82
N LEU A 41 -9.22 7.34 -11.67
CA LEU A 41 -9.67 7.05 -13.03
C LEU A 41 -8.51 6.94 -14.03
N THR A 42 -7.34 7.49 -13.71
CA THR A 42 -6.16 7.30 -14.57
C THR A 42 -5.71 5.83 -14.50
N PRO A 43 -5.56 5.15 -15.63
CA PRO A 43 -5.11 3.77 -15.65
C PRO A 43 -3.69 3.70 -15.11
N GLY A 44 -3.56 3.40 -13.83
CA GLY A 44 -2.29 3.12 -13.19
C GLY A 44 -1.68 1.88 -13.83
N ALA A 45 -0.59 2.06 -14.55
CA ALA A 45 0.22 0.97 -15.05
C ALA A 45 1.03 0.39 -13.88
N SER A 46 0.38 -0.29 -12.94
CA SER A 46 1.08 -1.18 -12.03
C SER A 46 1.05 -2.57 -12.65
N PRO A 47 2.19 -3.14 -13.04
CA PRO A 47 2.28 -4.58 -13.10
C PRO A 47 2.09 -5.06 -11.66
N GLY A 48 0.94 -5.68 -11.37
CA GLY A 48 0.74 -6.39 -10.11
C GLY A 48 1.92 -7.35 -9.89
N PRO A 49 2.29 -7.65 -8.63
CA PRO A 49 3.39 -8.55 -8.35
C PRO A 49 3.18 -9.84 -9.14
N ALA A 50 4.21 -10.21 -9.92
CA ALA A 50 4.21 -11.43 -10.72
C ALA A 50 3.98 -12.60 -9.75
N GLY A 51 2.79 -13.20 -9.77
CA GLY A 51 2.47 -14.35 -8.93
C GLY A 51 1.09 -14.33 -8.24
N THR A 52 0.42 -13.19 -8.15
CA THR A 52 -0.97 -13.21 -7.70
C THR A 52 -1.87 -13.44 -8.90
N GLY A 53 -2.40 -14.66 -9.03
CA GLY A 53 -3.36 -15.06 -10.07
C GLY A 53 -4.72 -14.36 -9.97
N ILE A 54 -4.71 -13.07 -9.65
CA ILE A 54 -5.88 -12.20 -9.71
C ILE A 54 -6.02 -11.79 -11.16
N SER A 55 -6.99 -12.40 -11.80
CA SER A 55 -7.32 -12.22 -13.21
C SER A 55 -7.33 -10.74 -13.60
N ARG A 56 -6.61 -10.45 -14.67
CA ARG A 56 -6.33 -9.18 -15.37
C ARG A 56 -7.57 -8.45 -15.93
N SER A 57 -8.80 -8.79 -15.49
CA SER A 57 -10.03 -8.33 -16.11
C SER A 57 -10.71 -7.12 -15.45
N TRP A 58 -10.24 -6.67 -14.31
CA TRP A 58 -10.89 -5.56 -13.59
C TRP A 58 -10.08 -4.28 -13.77
N ARG A 59 -10.73 -3.24 -14.29
CA ARG A 59 -10.15 -1.90 -14.38
C ARG A 59 -9.78 -1.47 -12.95
N PRO A 60 -8.49 -1.33 -12.61
CA PRO A 60 -8.06 -1.08 -11.22
C PRO A 60 -8.72 0.18 -10.64
N GLY A 61 -8.97 1.19 -11.46
CA GLY A 61 -9.66 2.42 -11.04
C GLY A 61 -11.10 2.21 -10.56
N LEU A 62 -11.87 1.31 -11.17
CA LEU A 62 -13.24 1.02 -10.73
C LEU A 62 -13.28 0.32 -9.38
N VAL A 63 -12.33 -0.59 -9.12
CA VAL A 63 -12.20 -1.26 -7.83
C VAL A 63 -11.80 -0.26 -6.75
N VAL A 64 -10.81 0.61 -7.02
CA VAL A 64 -10.37 1.68 -6.12
C VAL A 64 -11.54 2.63 -5.82
N PHE A 65 -12.27 3.07 -6.84
CA PHE A 65 -13.44 3.93 -6.66
C PHE A 65 -14.52 3.27 -5.81
N ARG A 66 -14.87 2.02 -6.11
CA ARG A 66 -15.89 1.27 -5.35
C ARG A 66 -15.48 1.04 -3.91
N THR A 67 -14.22 0.70 -3.64
CA THR A 67 -13.72 0.53 -2.26
C THR A 67 -13.70 1.84 -1.51
N ALA A 68 -13.27 2.94 -2.12
CA ALA A 68 -13.29 4.26 -1.51
C ALA A 68 -14.73 4.70 -1.17
N LEU A 69 -15.67 4.51 -2.09
CA LEU A 69 -17.09 4.83 -1.89
C LEU A 69 -17.71 4.00 -0.76
N PHE A 70 -17.47 2.68 -0.78
CA PHE A 70 -18.01 1.77 0.22
C PHE A 70 -17.44 2.04 1.63
N THR A 71 -16.18 2.48 1.71
CA THR A 71 -15.55 2.83 2.99
C THR A 71 -16.02 4.19 3.51
N ALA A 72 -16.30 5.15 2.62
CA ALA A 72 -16.76 6.47 2.99
C ALA A 72 -18.26 6.52 3.34
N ALA A 73 -19.09 5.69 2.70
CA ALA A 73 -20.55 5.72 2.84
C ALA A 73 -21.07 5.59 4.29
N PRO A 74 -20.63 4.61 5.12
CA PRO A 74 -21.10 4.49 6.49
C PRO A 74 -20.71 5.69 7.35
N PHE A 75 -19.57 6.31 7.04
CA PHE A 75 -19.11 7.49 7.73
C PHE A 75 -19.96 8.73 7.39
N TRP A 76 -20.36 8.89 6.13
CA TRP A 76 -21.29 9.94 5.73
C TRP A 76 -22.64 9.80 6.44
N LEU A 77 -23.17 8.57 6.50
CA LEU A 77 -24.42 8.28 7.20
C LEU A 77 -24.35 8.65 8.69
N PHE A 78 -23.25 8.29 9.34
CA PHE A 78 -23.00 8.61 10.74
C PHE A 78 -22.92 10.13 10.98
N LEU A 79 -22.22 10.87 10.11
CA LEU A 79 -22.11 12.34 10.20
C LEU A 79 -23.47 13.02 10.03
N LEU A 80 -24.31 12.56 9.09
CA LEU A 80 -25.67 13.09 8.88
C LEU A 80 -26.57 12.93 10.10
N LEU A 81 -26.31 11.90 10.90
CA LEU A 81 -27.10 11.64 12.11
C LEU A 81 -26.73 12.56 13.29
N LEU A 82 -25.48 13.01 13.35
CA LEU A 82 -24.94 13.75 14.51
C LEU A 82 -24.75 15.24 14.27
N HIS A 83 -24.63 15.69 13.02
CA HIS A 83 -24.23 17.06 12.71
C HIS A 83 -25.14 17.71 11.68
N ASP A 84 -25.10 19.05 11.65
CA ASP A 84 -25.78 19.84 10.65
C ASP A 84 -25.21 19.56 9.23
N VAL A 85 -26.05 19.68 8.20
CA VAL A 85 -25.72 19.36 6.79
C VAL A 85 -24.46 20.07 6.32
N ARG A 86 -24.28 21.35 6.69
CA ARG A 86 -23.09 22.13 6.30
C ARG A 86 -21.79 21.54 6.87
N THR A 87 -21.81 21.17 8.13
CA THR A 87 -20.66 20.56 8.83
C THR A 87 -20.39 19.16 8.31
N THR A 88 -21.47 18.39 8.06
CA THR A 88 -21.40 17.04 7.48
C THR A 88 -20.72 17.07 6.12
N VAL A 89 -21.13 17.97 5.22
CA VAL A 89 -20.51 18.12 3.90
C VAL A 89 -19.04 18.51 4.01
N ALA A 90 -18.71 19.45 4.89
CA ALA A 90 -17.33 19.90 5.07
C ALA A 90 -16.40 18.79 5.55
N ILE A 91 -16.81 18.05 6.58
CA ILE A 91 -16.01 16.96 7.16
C ILE A 91 -16.04 15.73 6.24
N GLY A 92 -17.20 15.38 5.69
CA GLY A 92 -17.39 14.25 4.80
C GLY A 92 -16.50 14.33 3.56
N LEU A 93 -16.39 15.50 2.92
CA LEU A 93 -15.50 15.72 1.78
C LEU A 93 -14.02 15.54 2.15
N ARG A 94 -13.59 16.03 3.31
CA ARG A 94 -12.21 15.87 3.78
C ARG A 94 -11.85 14.41 3.99
N ILE A 95 -12.72 13.66 4.64
CA ILE A 95 -12.50 12.23 4.90
C ILE A 95 -12.57 11.42 3.61
N SER A 96 -13.52 11.73 2.73
CA SER A 96 -13.61 11.08 1.42
C SER A 96 -12.33 11.29 0.60
N THR A 97 -11.74 12.49 0.64
CA THR A 97 -10.45 12.78 -0.01
C THR A 97 -9.32 11.95 0.59
N MET A 98 -9.28 11.85 1.92
CA MET A 98 -8.27 11.05 2.62
C MET A 98 -8.37 9.57 2.24
N VAL A 99 -9.56 9.00 2.30
CA VAL A 99 -9.81 7.61 1.90
C VAL A 99 -9.46 7.37 0.44
N ALA A 100 -9.92 8.23 -0.47
CA ALA A 100 -9.64 8.09 -1.90
C ALA A 100 -8.13 8.15 -2.20
N SER A 101 -7.41 9.07 -1.56
CA SER A 101 -5.96 9.22 -1.72
C SER A 101 -5.19 7.99 -1.23
N PHE A 102 -5.54 7.43 -0.06
CA PHE A 102 -4.91 6.23 0.46
C PHE A 102 -5.22 4.98 -0.36
N VAL A 103 -6.47 4.81 -0.78
CA VAL A 103 -6.87 3.67 -1.62
C VAL A 103 -6.17 3.75 -2.98
N TRP A 104 -6.06 4.95 -3.57
CA TRP A 104 -5.29 5.16 -4.79
C TRP A 104 -3.81 4.80 -4.60
N LEU A 105 -3.18 5.29 -3.52
CA LEU A 105 -1.78 4.97 -3.20
C LEU A 105 -1.57 3.46 -3.07
N ALA A 106 -2.42 2.77 -2.31
CA ALA A 106 -2.34 1.33 -2.12
C ALA A 106 -2.50 0.54 -3.42
N ALA A 107 -3.28 1.06 -4.38
CA ALA A 107 -3.48 0.42 -5.67
C ALA A 107 -2.32 0.64 -6.65
N VAL A 108 -1.63 1.79 -6.55
CA VAL A 108 -0.59 2.19 -7.52
C VAL A 108 0.82 1.91 -7.02
N LEU A 109 1.06 2.03 -5.71
CA LEU A 109 2.37 1.85 -5.12
C LEU A 109 2.72 0.37 -4.99
N ALA A 110 3.68 -0.08 -5.80
CA ALA A 110 4.29 -1.40 -5.64
C ALA A 110 5.37 -1.33 -4.54
N PRO A 111 5.29 -2.14 -3.47
CA PRO A 111 6.25 -2.13 -2.37
C PRO A 111 7.70 -2.35 -2.82
N ASP A 112 7.90 -3.23 -3.80
CA ASP A 112 9.22 -3.56 -4.34
C ASP A 112 9.93 -2.32 -4.92
N ARG A 113 9.19 -1.47 -5.63
CA ARG A 113 9.72 -0.21 -6.17
C ARG A 113 10.07 0.82 -5.11
N LEU A 114 9.30 0.83 -4.01
CA LEU A 114 9.62 1.69 -2.88
C LEU A 114 10.96 1.29 -2.26
N VAL A 115 11.19 -0.01 -2.12
CA VAL A 115 12.46 -0.55 -1.62
C VAL A 115 13.62 -0.18 -2.55
N GLU A 116 13.48 -0.37 -3.86
CA GLU A 116 14.50 0.03 -4.84
C GLU A 116 14.82 1.53 -4.76
N ALA A 117 13.80 2.37 -4.64
CA ALA A 117 13.97 3.81 -4.52
C ALA A 117 14.64 4.25 -3.21
N THR A 118 14.44 3.54 -2.10
CA THR A 118 15.10 3.81 -0.82
C THR A 118 16.56 3.37 -0.84
N VAL A 119 16.86 2.24 -1.44
CA VAL A 119 18.27 1.78 -1.64
C VAL A 119 19.04 2.75 -2.53
N ALA A 120 18.42 3.22 -3.62
CA ALA A 120 19.05 4.19 -4.52
C ALA A 120 19.37 5.53 -3.82
N ARG A 121 18.71 5.85 -2.69
CA ARG A 121 19.00 7.02 -1.86
C ARG A 121 20.03 6.78 -0.74
N GLY A 122 20.68 5.63 -0.72
CA GLY A 122 21.72 5.33 0.26
C GLY A 122 21.24 4.73 1.58
N TRP A 123 20.00 4.25 1.63
CA TRP A 123 19.55 3.47 2.80
C TRP A 123 20.32 2.15 2.88
N SER A 124 20.43 1.61 4.09
CA SER A 124 21.06 0.31 4.30
C SER A 124 20.46 -0.76 3.39
N VAL A 125 21.29 -1.36 2.55
CA VAL A 125 20.88 -2.42 1.62
C VAL A 125 20.28 -3.60 2.38
N THR A 126 20.84 -3.92 3.56
CA THR A 126 20.35 -4.99 4.41
C THR A 126 18.96 -4.72 4.92
N ALA A 127 18.68 -3.49 5.41
CA ALA A 127 17.33 -3.12 5.88
C ALA A 127 16.31 -3.13 4.75
N ALA A 128 16.67 -2.59 3.59
CA ALA A 128 15.82 -2.61 2.40
C ALA A 128 15.54 -4.03 1.91
N TYR A 129 16.56 -4.90 1.92
CA TYR A 129 16.40 -6.32 1.59
C TYR A 129 15.47 -7.03 2.56
N LEU A 130 15.64 -6.84 3.89
CA LEU A 130 14.77 -7.43 4.90
C LEU A 130 13.31 -7.02 4.69
N PHE A 131 13.07 -5.74 4.41
CA PHE A 131 11.73 -5.24 4.13
C PHE A 131 11.13 -5.89 2.87
N ALA A 132 11.88 -5.93 1.77
CA ALA A 132 11.44 -6.56 0.51
C ALA A 132 11.20 -8.06 0.70
N ALA A 133 12.11 -8.76 1.37
CA ALA A 133 12.00 -10.19 1.66
C ALA A 133 10.75 -10.50 2.52
N THR A 134 10.48 -9.68 3.53
CA THR A 134 9.30 -9.84 4.40
C THR A 134 8.01 -9.67 3.59
N LEU A 135 7.93 -8.63 2.75
CA LEU A 135 6.75 -8.40 1.90
C LEU A 135 6.55 -9.53 0.88
N SER A 136 7.63 -10.01 0.27
CA SER A 136 7.58 -11.12 -0.70
C SER A 136 7.27 -12.47 -0.06
N ALA A 137 7.59 -12.67 1.21
CA ALA A 137 7.28 -13.89 1.96
C ALA A 137 5.78 -14.07 2.20
N VAL A 138 5.02 -12.97 2.36
CA VAL A 138 3.57 -13.03 2.66
C VAL A 138 2.77 -13.87 1.65
N PRO A 139 2.84 -13.64 0.32
CA PRO A 139 2.11 -14.46 -0.64
C PRO A 139 2.58 -15.91 -0.67
N VAL A 140 3.87 -16.16 -0.46
CA VAL A 140 4.45 -17.52 -0.41
C VAL A 140 3.91 -18.28 0.81
N LEU A 141 3.97 -17.66 2.00
CA LEU A 141 3.42 -18.24 3.23
C LEU A 141 1.92 -18.50 3.12
N LYS A 142 1.16 -17.59 2.52
CA LYS A 142 -0.27 -17.76 2.26
C LYS A 142 -0.56 -18.96 1.36
N ALA A 143 0.20 -19.13 0.29
CA ALA A 143 0.06 -20.28 -0.60
C ALA A 143 0.41 -21.61 0.10
N ARG A 144 1.45 -21.59 0.94
CA ARG A 144 1.90 -22.74 1.74
C ARG A 144 0.85 -23.11 2.80
N ALA A 145 0.32 -22.10 3.51
CA ALA A 145 -0.76 -22.28 4.48
C ALA A 145 -2.02 -22.92 3.85
N ARG A 146 -2.40 -22.48 2.65
CA ARG A 146 -3.52 -23.08 1.92
C ARG A 146 -3.30 -24.57 1.63
N ARG A 147 -2.12 -24.96 1.15
CA ARG A 147 -1.78 -26.37 0.88
C ARG A 147 -1.83 -27.20 2.15
N ILE A 148 -1.31 -26.69 3.28
CA ILE A 148 -1.38 -27.39 4.57
C ILE A 148 -2.82 -27.55 5.01
N VAL A 149 -3.67 -26.51 4.89
CA VAL A 149 -5.10 -26.59 5.24
C VAL A 149 -5.82 -27.64 4.37
N GLU A 150 -5.53 -27.68 3.07
CA GLU A 150 -6.09 -28.68 2.16
C GLU A 150 -5.69 -30.11 2.59
N ALA A 151 -4.42 -30.34 2.89
CA ALA A 151 -3.93 -31.63 3.40
C ALA A 151 -4.59 -32.01 4.74
N GLN A 152 -4.78 -31.06 5.66
CA GLN A 152 -5.46 -31.32 6.94
C GLN A 152 -6.95 -31.60 6.76
N ARG A 153 -7.60 -31.02 5.77
CA ARG A 153 -8.99 -31.35 5.41
C ARG A 153 -9.11 -32.80 4.94
N CYS A 154 -8.18 -33.32 4.16
CA CYS A 154 -8.13 -34.72 3.77
C CYS A 154 -7.98 -35.66 4.96
N ARG A 155 -7.40 -35.18 6.08
CA ARG A 155 -7.28 -35.91 7.36
C ARG A 155 -8.47 -35.71 8.31
N GLY A 156 -9.58 -35.08 7.83
CA GLY A 156 -10.79 -34.85 8.61
C GLY A 156 -10.76 -33.59 9.49
N LEU A 157 -9.65 -32.81 9.50
CA LEU A 157 -9.57 -31.55 10.23
C LEU A 157 -10.10 -30.40 9.39
N SER A 158 -11.32 -29.93 9.72
CA SER A 158 -11.92 -28.77 9.06
C SER A 158 -11.87 -27.54 9.97
N PRO A 159 -11.49 -26.34 9.45
CA PRO A 159 -11.54 -25.10 10.21
C PRO A 159 -12.98 -24.55 10.35
N ARG A 160 -13.99 -25.30 9.87
CA ARG A 160 -15.40 -24.95 9.96
C ARG A 160 -16.05 -25.60 11.17
N GLY A 161 -17.04 -24.96 11.77
CA GLY A 161 -17.79 -25.44 12.92
C GLY A 161 -17.41 -24.75 14.22
N SER A 162 -17.37 -25.50 15.32
CA SER A 162 -17.09 -25.01 16.68
C SER A 162 -15.76 -24.25 16.80
N VAL A 163 -15.68 -23.31 17.74
CA VAL A 163 -14.46 -22.57 18.09
C VAL A 163 -13.30 -23.52 18.43
N ALA A 164 -13.61 -24.61 19.13
CA ALA A 164 -12.62 -25.66 19.46
C ALA A 164 -12.03 -26.31 18.20
N ASN A 165 -12.84 -26.57 17.17
CA ASN A 165 -12.36 -27.12 15.90
C ASN A 165 -11.48 -26.13 15.13
N ARG A 166 -11.82 -24.83 15.17
CA ARG A 166 -10.99 -23.77 14.57
C ARG A 166 -9.64 -23.68 15.24
N PHE A 167 -9.60 -23.72 16.56
CA PHE A 167 -8.36 -23.68 17.33
C PHE A 167 -7.48 -24.91 17.07
N ARG A 168 -8.09 -26.11 17.01
CA ARG A 168 -7.38 -27.35 16.66
C ARG A 168 -6.79 -27.31 15.26
N ALA A 169 -7.56 -26.81 14.29
CA ALA A 169 -7.09 -26.63 12.91
C ALA A 169 -5.96 -25.57 12.82
N LEU A 170 -6.04 -24.48 13.58
CA LEU A 170 -4.99 -23.46 13.64
C LEU A 170 -3.68 -24.04 14.22
N ARG A 171 -3.75 -24.81 15.31
CA ARG A 171 -2.59 -25.49 15.91
C ARG A 171 -1.96 -26.50 14.93
N ALA A 172 -2.78 -27.26 14.21
CA ALA A 172 -2.31 -28.21 13.20
C ALA A 172 -1.67 -27.52 11.97
N LEU A 173 -2.00 -26.25 11.70
CA LEU A 173 -1.40 -25.43 10.67
C LEU A 173 -0.08 -24.79 11.14
N ALA A 174 -0.03 -24.33 12.40
CA ALA A 174 1.07 -23.49 12.88
C ALA A 174 2.42 -24.21 12.85
N LEU A 175 2.50 -25.43 13.38
CA LEU A 175 3.75 -26.18 13.47
C LEU A 175 4.39 -26.46 12.10
N PRO A 176 3.69 -27.04 11.10
CA PRO A 176 4.28 -27.27 9.78
C PRO A 176 4.66 -25.98 9.07
N LEU A 177 3.88 -24.89 9.26
CA LEU A 177 4.17 -23.61 8.65
C LEU A 177 5.44 -22.99 9.22
N VAL A 178 5.61 -23.00 10.55
CA VAL A 178 6.80 -22.48 11.23
C VAL A 178 8.05 -23.27 10.85
N LEU A 179 7.99 -24.61 10.91
CA LEU A 179 9.12 -25.47 10.53
C LEU A 179 9.55 -25.21 9.08
N SER A 180 8.59 -25.09 8.19
CA SER A 180 8.86 -24.82 6.79
C SER A 180 9.42 -23.40 6.55
N ALA A 181 9.03 -22.42 7.38
CA ALA A 181 9.58 -21.07 7.32
C ALA A 181 11.02 -21.03 7.86
N LEU A 182 11.31 -21.76 8.93
CA LEU A 182 12.68 -21.87 9.48
C LEU A 182 13.63 -22.51 8.45
N HIS A 183 13.21 -23.60 7.80
CA HIS A 183 14.01 -24.23 6.75
C HIS A 183 14.31 -23.29 5.58
N GLU A 184 13.32 -22.49 5.18
CA GLU A 184 13.49 -21.47 4.15
C GLU A 184 14.48 -20.37 4.57
N VAL A 185 14.50 -19.99 5.86
CA VAL A 185 15.46 -19.01 6.39
C VAL A 185 16.88 -19.53 6.26
N ASP A 186 17.13 -20.78 6.65
CA ASP A 186 18.46 -21.39 6.57
C ASP A 186 18.97 -21.46 5.13
N GLU A 187 18.14 -21.93 4.19
CA GLU A 187 18.48 -21.98 2.77
C GLU A 187 18.78 -20.58 2.19
N ARG A 188 17.93 -19.60 2.53
CA ARG A 188 18.13 -18.22 2.06
C ARG A 188 19.37 -17.58 2.65
N THR A 189 19.67 -17.85 3.92
CA THR A 189 20.88 -17.32 4.59
C THR A 189 22.12 -17.81 3.87
N LEU A 190 22.24 -19.12 3.65
CA LEU A 190 23.37 -19.70 2.91
C LEU A 190 23.50 -19.12 1.49
N ALA A 191 22.38 -18.97 0.79
CA ALA A 191 22.38 -18.38 -0.55
C ALA A 191 22.78 -16.89 -0.56
N LEU A 192 22.47 -16.14 0.48
CA LEU A 192 22.83 -14.72 0.60
C LEU A 192 24.28 -14.55 1.01
N GLU A 193 24.79 -15.38 1.90
CA GLU A 193 26.18 -15.41 2.29
C GLU A 193 27.09 -15.75 1.11
N SER A 194 26.73 -16.76 0.31
CA SER A 194 27.45 -17.13 -0.90
C SER A 194 27.48 -16.02 -1.95
N ARG A 195 26.44 -15.16 -1.98
CA ARG A 195 26.36 -13.97 -2.82
C ARG A 195 27.04 -12.72 -2.20
N GLY A 196 27.67 -12.86 -1.05
CA GLY A 196 28.41 -11.80 -0.39
C GLY A 196 27.53 -10.69 0.22
N LEU A 197 26.30 -11.00 0.70
CA LEU A 197 25.46 -9.99 1.32
C LEU A 197 26.11 -9.35 2.55
N VAL A 198 26.89 -10.09 3.30
CA VAL A 198 27.55 -9.67 4.54
C VAL A 198 28.92 -9.01 4.29
N SER A 199 29.44 -9.06 3.07
CA SER A 199 30.83 -8.62 2.75
C SER A 199 31.10 -7.11 2.92
N GLY A 200 30.11 -6.29 3.26
CA GLY A 200 30.29 -4.83 3.41
C GLY A 200 30.61 -4.06 2.12
N ALA A 201 30.72 -4.74 0.99
CA ALA A 201 31.01 -4.11 -0.30
C ALA A 201 29.88 -3.16 -0.72
N ARG A 202 30.24 -2.00 -1.29
CA ARG A 202 29.26 -1.07 -1.86
C ARG A 202 28.51 -1.75 -3.01
N ARG A 203 27.21 -1.90 -2.83
CA ARG A 203 26.35 -2.47 -3.85
C ARG A 203 25.77 -1.37 -4.72
N THR A 204 25.71 -1.62 -6.02
CA THR A 204 25.05 -0.77 -7.00
C THR A 204 23.70 -1.35 -7.38
N SER A 205 22.69 -0.49 -7.54
CA SER A 205 21.39 -0.93 -8.07
C SER A 205 21.50 -1.21 -9.56
N LEU A 206 21.03 -2.37 -10.00
CA LEU A 206 21.07 -2.77 -11.40
C LEU A 206 20.14 -1.90 -12.27
N ALA A 207 19.00 -1.46 -11.72
CA ALA A 207 18.00 -0.66 -12.41
C ALA A 207 17.37 0.35 -11.43
N PRO A 208 18.09 1.44 -11.07
CA PRO A 208 17.50 2.44 -10.19
C PRO A 208 16.31 3.09 -10.87
N PRO A 209 15.19 3.31 -10.15
CA PRO A 209 14.03 3.97 -10.72
C PRO A 209 14.42 5.38 -11.20
N PRO A 210 14.15 5.76 -12.45
CA PRO A 210 14.54 7.05 -12.99
C PRO A 210 13.84 8.18 -12.27
N ASP A 211 14.60 9.03 -11.58
CA ASP A 211 14.08 10.24 -10.92
C ASP A 211 14.15 11.43 -11.90
N ARG A 212 13.05 11.70 -12.58
CA ARG A 212 12.98 12.79 -13.57
C ARG A 212 12.94 14.13 -12.87
N VAL A 213 13.56 15.13 -13.50
CA VAL A 213 13.55 16.52 -13.03
C VAL A 213 12.11 17.02 -12.82
N VAL A 214 11.20 16.69 -13.74
CA VAL A 214 9.77 17.07 -13.63
C VAL A 214 9.13 16.49 -12.36
N GLU A 215 9.41 15.24 -12.01
CA GLU A 215 8.86 14.61 -10.81
C GLU A 215 9.43 15.23 -9.52
N ARG A 216 10.70 15.64 -9.58
CA ARG A 216 11.33 16.38 -8.48
C ARG A 216 10.69 17.75 -8.29
N VAL A 217 10.45 18.48 -9.37
CA VAL A 217 9.76 19.77 -9.35
C VAL A 217 8.35 19.61 -8.80
N VAL A 218 7.60 18.59 -9.23
CA VAL A 218 6.26 18.31 -8.72
C VAL A 218 6.28 18.05 -7.20
N ARG A 219 7.23 17.26 -6.69
CA ARG A 219 7.36 16.99 -5.25
C ARG A 219 7.62 18.26 -4.45
N TRP A 220 8.59 19.08 -4.89
CA TRP A 220 8.91 20.35 -4.24
C TRP A 220 7.76 21.36 -4.36
N GLY A 221 7.09 21.41 -5.52
CA GLY A 221 5.93 22.25 -5.74
C GLY A 221 4.76 21.91 -4.82
N LEU A 222 4.47 20.62 -4.62
CA LEU A 222 3.45 20.15 -3.68
C LEU A 222 3.79 20.51 -2.23
N LEU A 223 5.06 20.34 -1.83
CA LEU A 223 5.51 20.72 -0.48
C LEU A 223 5.38 22.22 -0.23
N LEU A 224 5.83 23.05 -1.20
CA LEU A 224 5.70 24.50 -1.12
C LEU A 224 4.22 24.95 -1.09
N LEU A 225 3.37 24.31 -1.89
CA LEU A 225 1.94 24.60 -1.90
C LEU A 225 1.30 24.27 -0.54
N CYS A 226 1.61 23.11 0.05
CA CYS A 226 1.12 22.75 1.37
C CYS A 226 1.64 23.73 2.45
N LEU A 227 2.92 24.12 2.38
CA LEU A 227 3.50 25.07 3.31
C LEU A 227 2.87 26.46 3.18
N ALA A 228 2.71 26.97 1.96
CA ALA A 228 2.06 28.26 1.70
C ALA A 228 0.60 28.28 2.17
N ALA A 229 -0.13 27.19 1.91
CA ALA A 229 -1.50 27.04 2.40
C ALA A 229 -1.58 27.00 3.93
N LEU A 230 -0.61 26.34 4.59
CA LEU A 230 -0.52 26.29 6.04
C LEU A 230 -0.22 27.65 6.64
N VAL A 231 0.76 28.39 6.09
CA VAL A 231 1.09 29.76 6.52
C VAL A 231 -0.12 30.69 6.39
N ARG A 232 -0.82 30.63 5.25
CA ARG A 232 -2.05 31.41 5.03
C ARG A 232 -3.17 31.11 6.03
N ARG A 233 -3.20 29.90 6.57
CA ARG A 233 -4.19 29.51 7.58
C ARG A 233 -3.82 29.99 8.99
N LEU A 234 -2.52 30.15 9.25
CA LEU A 234 -2.00 30.58 10.55
C LEU A 234 -1.88 32.12 10.66
N ALA A 235 -1.76 32.80 9.52
CA ALA A 235 -1.80 34.27 9.42
C ALA A 235 -3.24 34.77 9.37
#